data_f67fccaf3116708a2052bb4a93dd999d
#
_entry.id   f67fccaf3116708a2052bb4a93dd999d
#
_cell.length_a   1.000
_cell.length_b   1.000
_cell.length_c   1.000
_cell.angle_alpha   90.00
_cell.angle_beta   90.00
_cell.angle_gamma   90.00
#
_symmetry.space_group_name_H-M   'P 1'
#
loop_
_entity.id
_entity.type
_entity.pdbx_description
1 polymer ?
#
loop_
_entity_poly.entity_id
_entity_poly.type
_entity_poly.pdbx_seq_one_letter_code
_entity_poly.pdbx_strand_id
1 'polypeptide(L)'
;DACVRRGVKKLVHVSSVHALPEKPGGALVSETDAFSPGAVVGLYAKTKAAATAYALAARARGLDVRVVHPSGICGPYDYGHGHLTQLVQDFCTGRLAAGVDGGYDFVDVRDVAAGILACCERGRPGECYILSGRYCTVRDVLAMLHRITGRRRVRVMLPLWLARAAAPLSEQYYRLLRQ
;
A
#
# COMPACT_ATOMS: atom_id res chain seq x y z
N ASP A 1 -0.95 23.44 2.86
CA ASP A 1 -1.32 24.85 3.01
C ASP A 1 -1.98 25.16 4.37
N ALA A 2 -2.99 24.39 4.79
CA ALA A 2 -3.67 24.64 6.07
C ALA A 2 -2.70 24.58 7.27
N CYS A 3 -1.81 23.59 7.31
CA CYS A 3 -0.80 23.46 8.36
C CYS A 3 0.08 24.71 8.46
N VAL A 4 0.58 25.20 7.32
CA VAL A 4 1.44 26.40 7.29
C VAL A 4 0.66 27.63 7.76
N ARG A 5 -0.57 27.84 7.23
CA ARG A 5 -1.42 28.99 7.65
C ARG A 5 -1.78 28.97 9.13
N ARG A 6 -1.88 27.80 9.74
CA ARG A 6 -2.26 27.62 11.14
C ARG A 6 -1.08 27.47 12.09
N GLY A 7 0.15 27.65 11.61
CA GLY A 7 1.35 27.53 12.42
C GLY A 7 1.60 26.13 13.01
N VAL A 8 1.13 25.09 12.32
CA VAL A 8 1.44 23.70 12.72
C VAL A 8 2.94 23.50 12.65
N LYS A 9 3.54 23.03 13.74
CA LYS A 9 4.99 22.87 13.84
C LYS A 9 5.50 21.66 13.06
N LYS A 10 4.74 20.56 13.05
CA LYS A 10 5.17 19.28 12.50
C LYS A 10 4.03 18.58 11.74
N LEU A 11 4.34 17.97 10.61
CA LEU A 11 3.43 17.16 9.80
C LEU A 11 4.09 15.81 9.53
N VAL A 12 3.46 14.72 9.92
CA VAL A 12 3.78 13.38 9.41
C VAL A 12 2.83 13.05 8.27
N HIS A 13 3.35 13.00 7.05
CA HIS A 13 2.59 12.65 5.86
C HIS A 13 2.59 11.14 5.63
N VAL A 14 1.42 10.51 5.67
CA VAL A 14 1.28 9.09 5.35
C VAL A 14 1.10 8.92 3.85
N SER A 15 2.17 8.54 3.18
CA SER A 15 2.20 8.25 1.75
C SER A 15 1.92 6.76 1.47
N SER A 16 2.70 6.12 0.63
CA SER A 16 2.66 4.69 0.30
C SER A 16 3.97 4.30 -0.38
N VAL A 17 4.37 3.03 -0.30
CA VAL A 17 5.48 2.50 -1.11
C VAL A 17 5.22 2.63 -2.62
N HIS A 18 3.96 2.71 -3.05
CA HIS A 18 3.63 2.98 -4.45
C HIS A 18 4.04 4.37 -4.96
N ALA A 19 4.34 5.32 -4.06
CA ALA A 19 4.90 6.61 -4.45
C ALA A 19 6.38 6.54 -4.82
N LEU A 20 7.05 5.45 -4.47
CA LEU A 20 8.47 5.22 -4.75
C LEU A 20 8.64 4.62 -6.14
N PRO A 21 9.68 5.00 -6.90
CA PRO A 21 9.97 4.42 -8.21
C PRO A 21 10.19 2.91 -8.11
N GLU A 22 9.58 2.15 -9.02
CA GLU A 22 9.84 0.72 -9.15
C GLU A 22 11.26 0.49 -9.63
N LYS A 23 11.96 -0.47 -9.01
CA LYS A 23 13.30 -0.87 -9.45
C LYS A 23 13.20 -2.13 -10.32
N PRO A 24 13.93 -2.19 -11.45
CA PRO A 24 13.93 -3.37 -12.31
C PRO A 24 14.54 -4.59 -11.61
N GLY A 25 14.12 -5.79 -12.05
CA GLY A 25 14.72 -7.05 -11.61
C GLY A 25 14.40 -7.47 -10.17
N GLY A 26 13.37 -6.91 -9.54
CA GLY A 26 12.99 -7.28 -8.17
C GLY A 26 13.96 -6.74 -7.10
N ALA A 27 14.75 -5.72 -7.43
CA ALA A 27 15.63 -5.07 -6.47
C ALA A 27 14.84 -4.40 -5.36
N LEU A 28 15.42 -4.35 -4.15
CA LEU A 28 14.79 -3.74 -2.99
C LEU A 28 14.50 -2.27 -3.24
N VAL A 29 13.28 -1.87 -2.92
CA VAL A 29 12.89 -0.45 -2.90
C VAL A 29 13.53 0.20 -1.66
N SER A 30 14.07 1.38 -1.83
CA SER A 30 14.66 2.19 -0.75
C SER A 30 14.01 3.55 -0.73
N GLU A 31 14.18 4.23 0.39
CA GLU A 31 13.73 5.60 0.55
C GLU A 31 14.40 6.52 -0.48
N THR A 32 13.68 7.57 -0.87
CA THR A 32 14.15 8.65 -1.74
C THR A 32 13.53 9.96 -1.25
N ASP A 33 14.14 11.06 -1.61
CA ASP A 33 13.62 12.42 -1.42
C ASP A 33 13.04 13.01 -2.73
N ALA A 34 13.24 12.31 -3.85
CA ALA A 34 12.77 12.72 -5.18
C ALA A 34 11.53 11.94 -5.59
N PHE A 35 10.39 12.63 -5.60
CA PHE A 35 9.10 12.07 -5.98
C PHE A 35 8.60 12.73 -7.26
N SER A 36 8.30 11.90 -8.27
CA SER A 36 7.73 12.35 -9.54
C SER A 36 6.59 11.44 -9.99
N PRO A 37 5.42 12.00 -10.34
CA PRO A 37 4.33 11.22 -10.92
C PRO A 37 4.71 10.49 -12.21
N GLY A 38 5.72 10.98 -12.94
CA GLY A 38 6.23 10.34 -14.16
C GLY A 38 7.08 9.10 -13.90
N ALA A 39 7.60 8.92 -12.68
CA ALA A 39 8.48 7.81 -12.30
C ALA A 39 7.72 6.58 -11.76
N VAL A 40 6.40 6.66 -11.67
CA VAL A 40 5.55 5.59 -11.09
C VAL A 40 4.38 5.24 -12.01
N VAL A 41 3.85 4.03 -11.87
CA VAL A 41 2.79 3.50 -12.72
C VAL A 41 1.45 3.45 -11.99
N GLY A 42 0.39 3.90 -12.67
CA GLY A 42 -0.97 3.89 -12.15
C GLY A 42 -1.38 5.20 -11.45
N LEU A 43 -2.69 5.50 -11.52
CA LEU A 43 -3.24 6.77 -11.03
C LEU A 43 -3.00 6.96 -9.52
N TYR A 44 -3.20 5.90 -8.73
CA TYR A 44 -2.97 5.94 -7.28
C TYR A 44 -1.52 6.29 -6.95
N ALA A 45 -0.55 5.62 -7.59
CA ALA A 45 0.87 5.87 -7.38
C ALA A 45 1.24 7.31 -7.75
N LYS A 46 0.76 7.79 -8.90
CA LYS A 46 0.99 9.17 -9.39
C LYS A 46 0.44 10.21 -8.43
N THR A 47 -0.77 10.02 -7.90
CA THR A 47 -1.37 10.95 -6.93
C THR A 47 -0.62 10.94 -5.59
N LYS A 48 -0.17 9.76 -5.13
CA LYS A 48 0.64 9.64 -3.90
C LYS A 48 2.02 10.29 -4.08
N ALA A 49 2.69 10.08 -5.20
CA ALA A 49 3.98 10.74 -5.49
C ALA A 49 3.83 12.26 -5.54
N ALA A 50 2.82 12.77 -6.25
CA ALA A 50 2.54 14.22 -6.31
C ALA A 50 2.25 14.81 -4.92
N ALA A 51 1.42 14.13 -4.12
CA ALA A 51 1.08 14.59 -2.77
C ALA A 51 2.30 14.58 -1.83
N THR A 52 3.19 13.60 -1.96
CA THR A 52 4.42 13.50 -1.18
C THR A 52 5.39 14.63 -1.55
N ALA A 53 5.63 14.86 -2.85
CA ALA A 53 6.43 15.98 -3.32
C ALA A 53 5.89 17.33 -2.81
N TYR A 54 4.57 17.52 -2.89
CA TYR A 54 3.91 18.73 -2.39
C TYR A 54 4.06 18.91 -0.88
N ALA A 55 3.91 17.83 -0.10
CA ALA A 55 4.11 17.88 1.35
C ALA A 55 5.55 18.25 1.70
N LEU A 56 6.54 17.62 1.08
CA LEU A 56 7.96 17.90 1.30
C LEU A 56 8.34 19.34 0.91
N ALA A 57 7.77 19.89 -0.15
CA ALA A 57 8.00 21.28 -0.56
C ALA A 57 7.55 22.32 0.49
N ALA A 58 6.63 21.95 1.41
CA ALA A 58 6.22 22.84 2.49
C ALA A 58 7.32 23.14 3.52
N ARG A 59 8.43 22.38 3.50
CA ARG A 59 9.63 22.65 4.31
C ARG A 59 10.23 24.03 4.00
N ALA A 60 10.23 24.45 2.74
CA ALA A 60 10.69 25.77 2.34
C ALA A 60 9.88 26.91 2.98
N ARG A 61 8.69 26.58 3.54
CA ARG A 61 7.82 27.52 4.27
C ARG A 61 7.89 27.33 5.78
N GLY A 62 8.91 26.62 6.30
CA GLY A 62 9.17 26.45 7.73
C GLY A 62 8.38 25.31 8.41
N LEU A 63 7.70 24.43 7.66
CA LEU A 63 7.00 23.29 8.24
C LEU A 63 7.96 22.08 8.38
N ASP A 64 8.07 21.50 9.59
CA ASP A 64 8.74 20.21 9.79
C ASP A 64 7.87 19.10 9.17
N VAL A 65 8.25 18.65 7.97
CA VAL A 65 7.56 17.58 7.25
C VAL A 65 8.40 16.32 7.32
N ARG A 66 7.74 15.23 7.71
CA ARG A 66 8.29 13.87 7.71
C ARG A 66 7.33 12.97 6.95
N VAL A 67 7.83 11.93 6.30
CA VAL A 67 6.99 11.06 5.46
C VAL A 67 7.17 9.61 5.88
N VAL A 68 6.06 8.89 5.92
CA VAL A 68 6.07 7.43 6.06
C VAL A 68 5.44 6.79 4.82
N HIS A 69 6.05 5.68 4.38
CA HIS A 69 5.61 4.89 3.22
C HIS A 69 5.23 3.48 3.68
N PRO A 70 4.00 3.26 4.15
CA PRO A 70 3.56 1.91 4.47
C PRO A 70 3.51 1.03 3.22
N SER A 71 3.85 -0.24 3.38
CA SER A 71 3.63 -1.29 2.38
C SER A 71 2.17 -1.76 2.39
N GLY A 72 1.88 -3.03 2.11
CA GLY A 72 0.53 -3.58 2.16
C GLY A 72 0.02 -3.69 3.59
N ILE A 73 -0.78 -2.73 4.02
CA ILE A 73 -1.31 -2.71 5.38
C ILE A 73 -2.33 -3.84 5.55
N CYS A 74 -2.15 -4.65 6.57
CA CYS A 74 -3.10 -5.67 6.99
C CYS A 74 -3.36 -5.57 8.50
N GLY A 75 -4.49 -6.11 8.96
CA GLY A 75 -4.79 -6.15 10.39
C GLY A 75 -6.24 -5.81 10.71
N PRO A 76 -6.55 -5.67 12.00
CA PRO A 76 -7.91 -5.37 12.46
C PRO A 76 -8.34 -3.94 12.11
N TYR A 77 -9.65 -3.68 12.26
CA TYR A 77 -10.28 -2.35 12.13
C TYR A 77 -10.34 -1.78 10.71
N ASP A 78 -10.26 -2.62 9.69
CA ASP A 78 -10.52 -2.20 8.30
C ASP A 78 -12.03 -2.12 8.02
N TYR A 79 -12.62 -1.02 8.41
CA TYR A 79 -14.06 -0.74 8.17
C TYR A 79 -14.34 -0.34 6.71
N GLY A 80 -13.31 -0.03 5.94
CA GLY A 80 -13.42 0.30 4.52
C GLY A 80 -13.45 -0.92 3.60
N HIS A 81 -13.27 -2.12 4.14
CA HIS A 81 -13.21 -3.37 3.39
C HIS A 81 -12.24 -3.31 2.20
N GLY A 82 -10.98 -2.96 2.46
CA GLY A 82 -9.92 -2.93 1.47
C GLY A 82 -9.70 -4.27 0.77
N HIS A 83 -8.92 -4.28 -0.31
CA HIS A 83 -8.74 -5.47 -1.15
C HIS A 83 -8.26 -6.71 -0.40
N LEU A 84 -7.37 -6.55 0.61
CA LEU A 84 -6.90 -7.68 1.42
C LEU A 84 -8.01 -8.23 2.31
N THR A 85 -8.78 -7.36 2.96
CA THR A 85 -9.95 -7.73 3.76
C THR A 85 -10.98 -8.46 2.90
N GLN A 86 -11.24 -7.98 1.68
CA GLN A 86 -12.14 -8.63 0.73
C GLN A 86 -11.63 -10.03 0.35
N LEU A 87 -10.32 -10.19 0.06
CA LEU A 87 -9.73 -11.49 -0.23
C LEU A 87 -9.92 -12.48 0.92
N VAL A 88 -9.72 -12.03 2.18
CA VAL A 88 -9.93 -12.85 3.37
C VAL A 88 -11.41 -13.24 3.51
N GLN A 89 -12.34 -12.30 3.31
CA GLN A 89 -13.78 -12.56 3.37
C GLN A 89 -14.22 -13.54 2.28
N ASP A 90 -13.75 -13.38 1.05
CA ASP A 90 -14.07 -14.27 -0.06
C ASP A 90 -13.50 -15.68 0.14
N PHE A 91 -12.31 -15.79 0.75
CA PHE A 91 -11.78 -17.07 1.18
C PHE A 91 -12.67 -17.72 2.26
N CYS A 92 -13.00 -16.97 3.31
CA CYS A 92 -13.81 -17.48 4.44
C CYS A 92 -15.23 -17.87 4.02
N THR A 93 -15.81 -17.19 3.04
CA THR A 93 -17.15 -17.49 2.51
C THR A 93 -17.14 -18.53 1.38
N GLY A 94 -15.94 -18.98 0.95
CA GLY A 94 -15.81 -19.96 -0.13
C GLY A 94 -16.03 -19.39 -1.54
N ARG A 95 -16.14 -18.07 -1.68
CA ARG A 95 -16.30 -17.40 -2.98
C ARG A 95 -15.00 -17.30 -3.78
N LEU A 96 -13.84 -17.43 -3.12
CA LEU A 96 -12.53 -17.35 -3.79
C LEU A 96 -12.23 -18.65 -4.54
N ALA A 97 -12.44 -18.66 -5.85
CA ALA A 97 -12.23 -19.82 -6.70
C ALA A 97 -10.74 -20.04 -7.07
N ALA A 98 -9.99 -18.95 -7.24
CA ALA A 98 -8.59 -18.97 -7.68
C ALA A 98 -7.81 -17.81 -7.03
N GLY A 99 -6.50 -18.00 -6.88
CA GLY A 99 -5.54 -16.93 -6.57
C GLY A 99 -4.78 -16.51 -7.82
N VAL A 100 -3.94 -15.46 -7.70
CA VAL A 100 -3.01 -15.02 -8.74
C VAL A 100 -1.59 -15.21 -8.22
N ASP A 101 -0.69 -15.75 -9.06
CA ASP A 101 0.71 -15.86 -8.69
C ASP A 101 1.33 -14.47 -8.55
N GLY A 102 1.98 -14.25 -7.42
CA GLY A 102 2.60 -13.00 -7.05
C GLY A 102 2.73 -12.90 -5.55
N GLY A 103 3.29 -11.80 -5.08
CA GLY A 103 3.44 -11.54 -3.65
C GLY A 103 3.57 -10.05 -3.39
N TYR A 104 3.45 -9.71 -2.13
CA TYR A 104 3.54 -8.35 -1.66
C TYR A 104 4.18 -8.30 -0.27
N ASP A 105 4.79 -7.19 0.08
CA ASP A 105 5.22 -6.94 1.44
C ASP A 105 4.02 -6.47 2.27
N PHE A 106 3.74 -7.16 3.38
CA PHE A 106 2.63 -6.84 4.27
C PHE A 106 3.16 -6.36 5.61
N VAL A 107 2.52 -5.32 6.15
CA VAL A 107 2.82 -4.75 7.46
C VAL A 107 1.55 -4.69 8.30
N ASP A 108 1.65 -5.02 9.59
CA ASP A 108 0.52 -4.92 10.51
C ASP A 108 0.14 -3.45 10.75
N VAL A 109 -1.16 -3.14 10.72
CA VAL A 109 -1.67 -1.76 10.92
C VAL A 109 -1.22 -1.18 12.27
N ARG A 110 -1.00 -2.01 13.29
CA ARG A 110 -0.52 -1.57 14.61
C ARG A 110 0.95 -1.16 14.55
N ASP A 111 1.76 -1.87 13.75
CA ASP A 111 3.16 -1.50 13.51
C ASP A 111 3.24 -0.22 12.66
N VAL A 112 2.32 -0.05 11.70
CA VAL A 112 2.19 1.21 10.96
C VAL A 112 1.87 2.37 11.91
N ALA A 113 0.90 2.20 12.82
CA ALA A 113 0.55 3.22 13.80
C ALA A 113 1.75 3.56 14.72
N ALA A 114 2.44 2.54 15.23
CA ALA A 114 3.65 2.72 16.03
C ALA A 114 4.76 3.43 15.22
N GLY A 115 4.94 3.07 13.95
CA GLY A 115 5.90 3.69 13.04
C GLY A 115 5.59 5.18 12.78
N ILE A 116 4.31 5.54 12.62
CA ILE A 116 3.87 6.94 12.48
C ILE A 116 4.22 7.74 13.76
N LEU A 117 3.92 7.20 14.94
CA LEU A 117 4.25 7.84 16.21
C LEU A 117 5.78 7.99 16.38
N ALA A 118 6.54 6.93 16.10
CA ALA A 118 7.99 6.96 16.14
C ALA A 118 8.58 8.01 15.16
N CYS A 119 8.03 8.10 13.95
CA CYS A 119 8.40 9.12 12.98
C CYS A 119 8.08 10.52 13.51
N CYS A 120 6.92 10.72 14.14
CA CYS A 120 6.55 11.98 14.76
C CYS A 120 7.52 12.41 15.87
N GLU A 121 7.94 11.48 16.71
CA GLU A 121 8.80 11.75 17.86
C GLU A 121 10.27 11.88 17.48
N ARG A 122 10.81 10.88 16.75
CA ARG A 122 12.24 10.67 16.53
C ARG A 122 12.70 10.86 15.08
N GLY A 123 11.78 10.91 14.12
CA GLY A 123 12.13 11.11 12.71
C GLY A 123 12.81 12.45 12.49
N ARG A 124 13.58 12.58 11.41
CA ARG A 124 14.26 13.80 11.01
C ARG A 124 13.42 14.61 10.02
N PRO A 125 13.43 15.95 10.10
CA PRO A 125 12.73 16.81 9.15
C PRO A 125 13.17 16.55 7.70
N GLY A 126 12.21 16.29 6.83
CA GLY A 126 12.45 16.02 5.41
C GLY A 126 12.76 14.58 5.06
N GLU A 127 12.95 13.72 6.04
CA GLU A 127 13.23 12.30 5.81
C GLU A 127 11.97 11.51 5.51
N CYS A 128 12.18 10.45 4.74
CA CYS A 128 11.17 9.46 4.37
C CYS A 128 11.51 8.12 5.00
N TYR A 129 10.50 7.38 5.44
CA TYR A 129 10.66 6.10 6.12
C TYR A 129 9.72 5.07 5.54
N ILE A 130 10.24 3.94 5.06
CA ILE A 130 9.43 2.80 4.64
C ILE A 130 8.98 2.03 5.89
N LEU A 131 7.68 1.79 5.98
CA LEU A 131 7.11 0.92 7.01
C LEU A 131 6.76 -0.43 6.36
N SER A 132 7.70 -1.35 6.43
CA SER A 132 7.68 -2.69 5.85
C SER A 132 7.53 -3.73 6.95
N GLY A 133 6.98 -4.88 6.62
CA GLY A 133 6.87 -6.01 7.54
C GLY A 133 7.45 -7.29 6.94
N ARG A 134 6.64 -8.07 6.23
CA ARG A 134 7.07 -9.33 5.65
C ARG A 134 6.55 -9.52 4.23
N TYR A 135 7.43 -9.88 3.33
CA TYR A 135 7.03 -10.36 2.01
C TYR A 135 6.33 -11.72 2.11
N CYS A 136 5.12 -11.81 1.57
CA CYS A 136 4.36 -13.05 1.46
C CYS A 136 3.80 -13.19 0.04
N THR A 137 3.86 -14.39 -0.49
CA THR A 137 3.15 -14.71 -1.74
C THR A 137 1.65 -14.85 -1.46
N VAL A 138 0.82 -14.66 -2.48
CA VAL A 138 -0.63 -14.94 -2.38
C VAL A 138 -0.86 -16.38 -1.95
N ARG A 139 -0.03 -17.31 -2.42
CA ARG A 139 -0.06 -18.73 -2.02
C ARG A 139 0.18 -18.91 -0.53
N ASP A 140 1.13 -18.18 0.06
CA ASP A 140 1.42 -18.22 1.50
C ASP A 140 0.24 -17.69 2.31
N VAL A 141 -0.34 -16.57 1.88
CA VAL A 141 -1.52 -15.98 2.52
C VAL A 141 -2.69 -16.97 2.52
N LEU A 142 -2.99 -17.59 1.36
CA LEU A 142 -4.06 -18.58 1.25
C LEU A 142 -3.78 -19.85 2.08
N ALA A 143 -2.51 -20.27 2.18
CA ALA A 143 -2.11 -21.39 3.04
C ALA A 143 -2.28 -21.06 4.53
N MET A 144 -1.96 -19.83 4.95
CA MET A 144 -2.19 -19.36 6.31
C MET A 144 -3.69 -19.31 6.64
N LEU A 145 -4.50 -18.76 5.74
CA LEU A 145 -5.96 -18.71 5.90
C LEU A 145 -6.56 -20.11 6.02
N HIS A 146 -6.10 -21.06 5.19
CA HIS A 146 -6.54 -22.45 5.31
C HIS A 146 -6.21 -23.04 6.69
N ARG A 147 -4.97 -22.84 7.20
CA ARG A 147 -4.56 -23.35 8.51
C ARG A 147 -5.37 -22.77 9.67
N ILE A 148 -5.66 -21.46 9.60
CA ILE A 148 -6.38 -20.75 10.68
C ILE A 148 -7.86 -21.09 10.67
N THR A 149 -8.49 -21.16 9.47
CA THR A 149 -9.96 -21.28 9.35
C THR A 149 -10.46 -22.70 9.15
N GLY A 150 -9.58 -23.65 8.79
CA GLY A 150 -9.96 -25.01 8.38
C GLY A 150 -10.73 -25.07 7.04
N ARG A 151 -10.94 -23.95 6.35
CA ARG A 151 -11.66 -23.90 5.08
C ARG A 151 -10.89 -24.59 3.96
N ARG A 152 -11.61 -24.98 2.88
CA ARG A 152 -11.03 -25.66 1.71
C ARG A 152 -9.90 -24.84 1.09
N ARG A 153 -8.79 -25.50 0.73
CA ARG A 153 -7.67 -24.86 0.03
C ARG A 153 -8.09 -24.36 -1.35
N VAL A 154 -7.69 -23.13 -1.68
CA VAL A 154 -7.69 -22.65 -3.06
C VAL A 154 -6.49 -23.30 -3.76
N ARG A 155 -6.76 -24.16 -4.75
CA ARG A 155 -5.72 -24.92 -5.47
C ARG A 155 -5.32 -24.28 -6.78
N VAL A 156 -6.21 -23.49 -7.38
CA VAL A 156 -5.98 -22.86 -8.68
C VAL A 156 -5.22 -21.57 -8.47
N MET A 157 -4.06 -21.45 -9.10
CA MET A 157 -3.27 -20.22 -9.15
C MET A 157 -3.12 -19.80 -10.59
N LEU A 158 -3.62 -18.61 -10.91
CA LEU A 158 -3.54 -18.04 -12.24
C LEU A 158 -2.21 -17.31 -12.41
N PRO A 159 -1.51 -17.52 -13.52
CA PRO A 159 -0.29 -16.78 -13.79
C PRO A 159 -0.59 -15.28 -13.98
N LEU A 160 0.35 -14.43 -13.59
CA LEU A 160 0.19 -12.97 -13.56
C LEU A 160 -0.18 -12.40 -14.94
N TRP A 161 0.34 -12.97 -16.05
CA TRP A 161 0.02 -12.49 -17.39
C TRP A 161 -1.46 -12.67 -17.73
N LEU A 162 -2.09 -13.76 -17.27
CA LEU A 162 -3.52 -14.01 -17.49
C LEU A 162 -4.37 -13.02 -16.68
N ALA A 163 -4.00 -12.73 -15.43
CA ALA A 163 -4.65 -11.72 -14.62
C ALA A 163 -4.53 -10.32 -15.24
N ARG A 164 -3.37 -9.97 -15.78
CA ARG A 164 -3.16 -8.69 -16.50
C ARG A 164 -4.00 -8.61 -17.77
N ALA A 165 -4.17 -9.69 -18.52
CA ALA A 165 -5.00 -9.72 -19.71
C ALA A 165 -6.50 -9.57 -19.39
N ALA A 166 -6.93 -10.09 -18.23
CA ALA A 166 -8.32 -10.01 -17.79
C ALA A 166 -8.68 -8.67 -17.10
N ALA A 167 -7.70 -7.93 -16.61
CA ALA A 167 -7.91 -6.69 -15.84
C ALA A 167 -8.76 -5.63 -16.60
N PRO A 168 -8.55 -5.34 -17.89
CA PRO A 168 -9.38 -4.37 -18.62
C PRO A 168 -10.84 -4.76 -18.71
N LEU A 169 -11.13 -6.07 -18.83
CA LEU A 169 -12.50 -6.59 -18.90
C LEU A 169 -13.21 -6.45 -17.55
N SER A 170 -12.50 -6.68 -16.44
CA SER A 170 -13.05 -6.51 -15.10
C SER A 170 -13.33 -5.04 -14.78
N GLU A 171 -12.46 -4.10 -15.18
CA GLU A 171 -12.72 -2.67 -15.03
C GLU A 171 -13.95 -2.20 -15.81
N GLN A 172 -14.13 -2.68 -17.03
CA GLN A 172 -15.31 -2.38 -17.83
C GLN A 172 -16.59 -2.95 -17.22
N TYR A 173 -16.52 -4.19 -16.69
CA TYR A 173 -17.64 -4.83 -16.01
C TYR A 173 -18.04 -4.05 -14.74
N TYR A 174 -17.08 -3.63 -13.92
CA TYR A 174 -17.35 -2.84 -12.72
C TYR A 174 -17.88 -1.42 -13.04
N ARG A 175 -17.46 -0.83 -14.15
CA ARG A 175 -18.04 0.45 -14.61
C ARG A 175 -19.50 0.31 -15.02
N LEU A 176 -19.87 -0.80 -15.66
CA LEU A 176 -21.26 -1.09 -16.08
C LEU A 176 -22.17 -1.40 -14.88
N LEU A 177 -21.65 -2.01 -13.81
CA LEU A 177 -22.43 -2.30 -12.60
C LEU A 177 -22.60 -1.11 -11.65
N ARG A 178 -21.85 -0.02 -11.85
CA ARG A 178 -21.98 1.23 -11.08
C ARG A 178 -22.91 2.27 -11.71
N GLN A 179 -23.55 1.96 -12.82
CA GLN A 179 -24.70 2.69 -13.34
C GLN A 179 -25.98 2.03 -12.86
#